data_75b83525a06135fa4308e9522df10441
#
_entry.id   75b83525a06135fa4308e9522df10441
#
_cell.length_a   1.000
_cell.length_b   1.000
_cell.length_c   1.000
_cell.angle_alpha   90.00
_cell.angle_beta   90.00
_cell.angle_gamma   90.00
#
_symmetry.space_group_name_H-M   'P 1'
#
loop_
_entity.id
_entity.type
_entity.pdbx_description
1 polymer ?
#
loop_
_entity_poly.entity_id
_entity_poly.type
_entity_poly.pdbx_seq_one_letter_code
_entity_poly.pdbx_strand_id
1 'polypeptide(L)'
;MEDVNAYMEIIKENIEYEHHMKYGRWQDKGLYEELYEVICEIVCVKHKTVKIGGNDYPYELVKSKFLKLNSSHLEYVIGCMQETTTKIANIKAYMVTALYNAPSTMNHYYQQEVQHDMYGGGI
;
A
#
# COMPACT_ATOMS: atom_id res chain seq x y z
N MET A 1 0.93 -6.85 23.15
CA MET A 1 -0.52 -6.79 22.98
C MET A 1 -1.09 -5.39 23.13
N GLU A 2 -0.63 -4.66 24.13
CA GLU A 2 -1.10 -3.29 24.36
C GLU A 2 -0.82 -2.36 23.17
N ASP A 3 0.17 -2.70 22.34
CA ASP A 3 0.55 -1.85 21.23
C ASP A 3 -0.32 -2.03 19.99
N VAL A 4 -1.14 -3.07 19.94
CA VAL A 4 -1.97 -3.36 18.76
C VAL A 4 -2.91 -2.20 18.47
N ASN A 5 -3.65 -1.74 19.47
CA ASN A 5 -4.57 -0.62 19.27
C ASN A 5 -3.84 0.66 18.88
N ALA A 6 -2.67 0.90 19.47
CA ALA A 6 -1.88 2.07 19.14
C ALA A 6 -1.41 2.02 17.68
N TYR A 7 -0.94 0.87 17.22
CA TYR A 7 -0.53 0.71 15.83
C TYR A 7 -1.70 0.89 14.87
N MET A 8 -2.86 0.33 15.20
CA MET A 8 -4.04 0.45 14.35
C MET A 8 -4.46 1.91 14.21
N GLU A 9 -4.39 2.69 15.29
CA GLU A 9 -4.73 4.10 15.25
C GLU A 9 -3.71 4.90 14.42
N ILE A 10 -2.43 4.60 14.57
CA ILE A 10 -1.39 5.25 13.76
C ILE A 10 -1.62 4.96 12.28
N ILE A 11 -1.90 3.71 11.95
CA ILE A 11 -2.14 3.31 10.56
C ILE A 11 -3.36 4.04 10.00
N LYS A 12 -4.47 4.06 10.77
CA LYS A 12 -5.69 4.76 10.34
C LYS A 12 -5.43 6.22 10.04
N GLU A 13 -4.67 6.86 10.93
CA GLU A 13 -4.35 8.27 10.78
C GLU A 13 -3.49 8.51 9.54
N ASN A 14 -2.45 7.70 9.37
CA ASN A 14 -1.55 7.85 8.23
C ASN A 14 -2.22 7.66 6.89
N ILE A 15 -3.15 6.72 6.78
CA ILE A 15 -3.86 6.44 5.53
C ILE A 15 -5.18 7.19 5.43
N GLU A 16 -5.51 8.04 6.39
CA GLU A 16 -6.75 8.81 6.42
C GLU A 16 -7.97 7.91 6.25
N TYR A 17 -7.98 6.83 7.03
CA TYR A 17 -8.98 5.77 6.91
C TYR A 17 -10.41 6.29 7.05
N GLU A 18 -10.68 7.09 8.10
CA GLU A 18 -12.03 7.59 8.36
C GLU A 18 -12.51 8.50 7.21
N HIS A 19 -11.61 9.33 6.70
CA HIS A 19 -11.94 10.22 5.59
C HIS A 19 -12.33 9.40 4.34
N HIS A 20 -11.55 8.38 4.02
CA HIS A 20 -11.82 7.57 2.83
C HIS A 20 -13.07 6.71 2.99
N MET A 21 -13.36 6.24 4.19
CA MET A 21 -14.60 5.50 4.44
C MET A 21 -15.82 6.40 4.32
N LYS A 22 -15.69 7.67 4.68
CA LYS A 22 -16.80 8.62 4.63
C LYS A 22 -16.97 9.27 3.26
N TYR A 23 -15.87 9.70 2.64
CA TYR A 23 -15.92 10.51 1.43
C TYR A 23 -15.31 9.84 0.20
N GLY A 24 -14.68 8.68 0.35
CA GLY A 24 -14.04 8.00 -0.77
C GLY A 24 -15.03 7.50 -1.80
N ARG A 25 -14.51 7.15 -2.97
CA ARG A 25 -15.34 6.61 -4.05
C ARG A 25 -15.92 5.28 -3.59
N TRP A 26 -17.21 5.11 -3.83
CA TRP A 26 -17.92 3.94 -3.37
C TRP A 26 -17.27 2.63 -3.84
N GLN A 27 -16.85 2.58 -5.11
CA GLN A 27 -16.27 1.38 -5.66
C GLN A 27 -14.87 1.06 -5.11
N ASP A 28 -14.23 2.03 -4.48
CA ASP A 28 -12.87 1.84 -3.94
C ASP A 28 -12.85 1.48 -2.46
N LYS A 29 -13.96 1.72 -1.75
CA LYS A 29 -13.99 1.54 -0.29
C LYS A 29 -13.66 0.13 0.15
N GLY A 30 -14.14 -0.87 -0.57
CA GLY A 30 -13.87 -2.26 -0.25
C GLY A 30 -12.39 -2.60 -0.31
N LEU A 31 -11.71 -2.16 -1.37
CA LEU A 31 -10.29 -2.37 -1.52
C LEU A 31 -9.50 -1.58 -0.48
N TYR A 32 -9.93 -0.36 -0.18
CA TYR A 32 -9.27 0.47 0.81
C TYR A 32 -9.31 -0.21 2.18
N GLU A 33 -10.46 -0.74 2.55
CA GLU A 33 -10.61 -1.45 3.81
C GLU A 33 -9.76 -2.71 3.84
N GLU A 34 -9.72 -3.47 2.75
CA GLU A 34 -8.87 -4.66 2.68
C GLU A 34 -7.40 -4.32 2.83
N LEU A 35 -6.94 -3.25 2.18
CA LEU A 35 -5.55 -2.80 2.31
C LEU A 35 -5.24 -2.40 3.75
N TYR A 36 -6.16 -1.70 4.41
CA TYR A 36 -6.00 -1.35 5.82
C TYR A 36 -5.85 -2.62 6.67
N GLU A 37 -6.71 -3.61 6.45
CA GLU A 37 -6.66 -4.86 7.20
C GLU A 37 -5.35 -5.61 6.98
N VAL A 38 -4.86 -5.63 5.74
CA VAL A 38 -3.59 -6.26 5.41
C VAL A 38 -2.43 -5.56 6.14
N ILE A 39 -2.42 -4.23 6.14
CA ILE A 39 -1.40 -3.46 6.83
C ILE A 39 -1.41 -3.79 8.34
N CYS A 40 -2.59 -3.81 8.94
CA CYS A 40 -2.73 -4.11 10.37
C CYS A 40 -2.26 -5.53 10.67
N GLU A 41 -2.61 -6.49 9.84
CA GLU A 41 -2.19 -7.86 10.04
C GLU A 41 -0.67 -8.00 10.01
N ILE A 42 -0.03 -7.37 9.02
CA ILE A 42 1.42 -7.43 8.91
C ILE A 42 2.11 -6.75 10.08
N VAL A 43 1.63 -5.57 10.47
CA VAL A 43 2.27 -4.78 11.53
C VAL A 43 2.01 -5.36 12.91
N CYS A 44 0.76 -5.74 13.18
CA CYS A 44 0.34 -6.09 14.55
C CYS A 44 0.59 -7.55 14.91
N VAL A 45 0.70 -8.43 13.93
CA VAL A 45 1.01 -9.84 14.18
C VAL A 45 2.50 -10.04 13.96
N LYS A 46 3.19 -10.44 15.02
CA LYS A 46 4.65 -10.60 14.93
C LYS A 46 5.01 -11.81 14.08
N HIS A 47 5.88 -11.59 13.13
CA HIS A 47 6.39 -12.63 12.24
C HIS A 47 7.90 -12.69 12.36
N LYS A 48 8.49 -13.82 11.97
CA LYS A 48 9.94 -13.88 11.85
C LYS A 48 10.37 -13.19 10.57
N THR A 49 9.73 -13.56 9.48
CA THR A 49 9.94 -12.93 8.18
C THR A 49 8.60 -12.72 7.51
N VAL A 50 8.57 -11.83 6.52
CA VAL A 50 7.40 -11.57 5.69
C VAL A 50 7.80 -11.80 4.24
N LYS A 51 6.98 -12.55 3.50
CA LYS A 51 7.27 -12.86 2.11
C LYS A 51 6.82 -11.70 1.21
N ILE A 52 7.77 -11.14 0.48
CA ILE A 52 7.53 -10.04 -0.46
C ILE A 52 8.05 -10.48 -1.83
N GLY A 53 7.15 -10.65 -2.78
CA GLY A 53 7.54 -11.04 -4.13
C GLY A 53 8.31 -12.36 -4.17
N GLY A 54 7.97 -13.28 -3.28
CA GLY A 54 8.63 -14.57 -3.23
C GLY A 54 9.90 -14.65 -2.39
N ASN A 55 10.37 -13.52 -1.87
CA ASN A 55 11.56 -13.47 -1.02
C ASN A 55 11.20 -13.15 0.41
N ASP A 56 11.97 -13.67 1.35
CA ASP A 56 11.74 -13.44 2.77
C ASP A 56 12.49 -12.19 3.24
N TYR A 57 11.77 -11.29 3.89
CA TYR A 57 12.33 -10.07 4.45
C TYR A 57 12.13 -10.04 5.96
N PRO A 58 13.05 -9.46 6.72
CA PRO A 58 12.90 -9.37 8.17
C PRO A 58 11.62 -8.62 8.55
N TYR A 59 10.92 -9.12 9.54
CA TYR A 59 9.67 -8.51 10.00
C TYR A 59 9.83 -7.02 10.35
N GLU A 60 10.89 -6.68 11.10
CA GLU A 60 11.08 -5.30 11.55
C GLU A 60 11.25 -4.33 10.37
N LEU A 61 11.88 -4.77 9.29
CA LEU A 61 12.02 -3.95 8.11
C LEU A 61 10.68 -3.71 7.45
N VAL A 62 9.90 -4.76 7.26
CA VAL A 62 8.58 -4.65 6.62
C VAL A 62 7.66 -3.80 7.49
N LYS A 63 7.64 -4.04 8.79
CA LYS A 63 6.83 -3.26 9.73
C LYS A 63 7.17 -1.78 9.64
N SER A 64 8.46 -1.44 9.63
CA SER A 64 8.91 -0.06 9.52
C SER A 64 8.37 0.61 8.26
N LYS A 65 8.44 -0.09 7.13
CA LYS A 65 7.94 0.46 5.87
C LYS A 65 6.43 0.60 5.85
N PHE A 66 5.71 -0.38 6.40
CA PHE A 66 4.25 -0.34 6.43
C PHE A 66 3.73 0.78 7.33
N LEU A 67 4.44 1.10 8.41
CA LEU A 67 4.05 2.19 9.29
C LEU A 67 4.22 3.57 8.64
N LYS A 68 4.93 3.65 7.54
CA LYS A 68 5.12 4.90 6.80
C LYS A 68 4.19 5.05 5.60
N LEU A 69 3.36 4.06 5.33
CA LEU A 69 2.41 4.15 4.22
C LEU A 69 1.37 5.23 4.52
N ASN A 70 0.97 5.92 3.46
CA ASN A 70 -0.04 6.98 3.57
C ASN A 70 -1.15 6.76 2.53
N SER A 71 -2.13 7.65 2.52
CA SER A 71 -3.29 7.51 1.65
C SER A 71 -2.91 7.50 0.17
N SER A 72 -1.91 8.27 -0.23
CA SER A 72 -1.47 8.29 -1.62
C SER A 72 -0.95 6.94 -2.08
N HIS A 73 -0.23 6.24 -1.20
CA HIS A 73 0.28 4.89 -1.50
C HIS A 73 -0.88 3.92 -1.72
N LEU A 74 -1.90 3.99 -0.86
CA LEU A 74 -3.05 3.09 -0.99
C LEU A 74 -3.83 3.38 -2.26
N GLU A 75 -4.06 4.65 -2.57
CA GLU A 75 -4.75 5.03 -3.80
C GLU A 75 -3.99 4.55 -5.03
N TYR A 76 -2.66 4.64 -5.00
CA TYR A 76 -1.83 4.14 -6.09
C TYR A 76 -1.99 2.63 -6.27
N VAL A 77 -1.94 1.87 -5.17
CA VAL A 77 -2.11 0.42 -5.23
C VAL A 77 -3.49 0.04 -5.77
N ILE A 78 -4.53 0.73 -5.32
CA ILE A 78 -5.89 0.50 -5.83
C ILE A 78 -5.95 0.74 -7.33
N GLY A 79 -5.34 1.84 -7.78
CA GLY A 79 -5.29 2.14 -9.21
C GLY A 79 -4.61 1.04 -10.01
N CYS A 80 -3.50 0.53 -9.50
CA CYS A 80 -2.79 -0.57 -10.15
C CYS A 80 -3.64 -1.84 -10.21
N MET A 81 -4.34 -2.14 -9.13
CA MET A 81 -5.22 -3.32 -9.09
C MET A 81 -6.37 -3.20 -10.08
N GLN A 82 -6.93 -2.00 -10.21
CA GLN A 82 -8.05 -1.77 -11.13
C GLN A 82 -7.61 -1.80 -12.59
N GLU A 83 -6.37 -1.45 -12.87
CA GLU A 83 -5.83 -1.47 -14.23
C GLU A 83 -5.31 -2.84 -14.65
N THR A 84 -5.12 -3.75 -13.69
CA THR A 84 -4.62 -5.08 -13.98
C THR A 84 -5.64 -5.86 -14.78
N THR A 85 -5.23 -6.35 -15.95
CA THR A 85 -6.09 -7.16 -16.82
C THR A 85 -5.95 -8.66 -16.56
N THR A 86 -4.88 -9.05 -15.90
CA THR A 86 -4.61 -10.45 -15.57
C THR A 86 -5.23 -10.78 -14.22
N LYS A 87 -5.86 -11.96 -14.14
CA LYS A 87 -6.46 -12.40 -12.88
C LYS A 87 -5.39 -12.57 -11.81
N ILE A 88 -5.62 -11.97 -10.64
CA ILE A 88 -4.71 -12.08 -9.51
C ILE A 88 -5.05 -13.37 -8.75
N ALA A 89 -4.10 -14.33 -8.75
CA ALA A 89 -4.33 -15.63 -8.11
C ALA A 89 -4.33 -15.55 -6.58
N ASN A 90 -3.47 -14.70 -6.01
CA ASN A 90 -3.39 -14.54 -4.56
C ASN A 90 -3.44 -13.05 -4.24
N ILE A 91 -4.63 -12.57 -3.93
CA ILE A 91 -4.85 -11.13 -3.73
C ILE A 91 -4.09 -10.61 -2.53
N LYS A 92 -4.06 -11.36 -1.42
CA LYS A 92 -3.35 -10.91 -0.22
C LYS A 92 -1.85 -10.77 -0.48
N ALA A 93 -1.25 -11.78 -1.13
CA ALA A 93 0.17 -11.72 -1.46
C ALA A 93 0.47 -10.56 -2.40
N TYR A 94 -0.42 -10.31 -3.36
CA TYR A 94 -0.30 -9.17 -4.26
C TYR A 94 -0.32 -7.86 -3.48
N MET A 95 -1.30 -7.71 -2.58
CA MET A 95 -1.42 -6.49 -1.78
C MET A 95 -0.19 -6.24 -0.92
N VAL A 96 0.31 -7.27 -0.25
CA VAL A 96 1.49 -7.14 0.60
C VAL A 96 2.68 -6.67 -0.22
N THR A 97 2.91 -7.30 -1.35
CA THR A 97 4.03 -6.93 -2.24
C THR A 97 3.85 -5.53 -2.80
N ALA A 98 2.65 -5.20 -3.27
CA ALA A 98 2.37 -3.89 -3.85
C ALA A 98 2.54 -2.78 -2.81
N LEU A 99 2.05 -2.99 -1.60
CA LEU A 99 2.18 -2.01 -0.51
C LEU A 99 3.65 -1.81 -0.11
N TYR A 100 4.40 -2.90 -0.03
CA TYR A 100 5.83 -2.81 0.30
C TYR A 100 6.59 -1.97 -0.73
N ASN A 101 6.26 -2.14 -2.00
CA ASN A 101 6.95 -1.47 -3.09
C ASN A 101 6.37 -0.12 -3.47
N ALA A 102 5.14 0.20 -3.02
CA ALA A 102 4.43 1.39 -3.47
C ALA A 102 5.23 2.70 -3.34
N PRO A 103 5.87 3.00 -2.20
CA PRO A 103 6.61 4.26 -2.08
C PRO A 103 7.70 4.40 -3.14
N SER A 104 8.42 3.32 -3.40
CA SER A 104 9.49 3.32 -4.39
C SER A 104 8.96 3.36 -5.81
N THR A 105 7.95 2.55 -6.10
CA THR A 105 7.36 2.46 -7.44
C THR A 105 6.67 3.76 -7.83
N MET A 106 5.91 4.37 -6.90
CA MET A 106 5.28 5.66 -7.14
C MET A 106 6.29 6.74 -7.49
N ASN A 107 7.39 6.76 -6.73
CA ASN A 107 8.43 7.76 -6.94
C ASN A 107 9.03 7.64 -8.36
N HIS A 108 9.32 6.42 -8.77
CA HIS A 108 9.84 6.17 -10.12
C HIS A 108 8.82 6.53 -11.19
N TYR A 109 7.57 6.20 -10.98
CA TYR A 109 6.49 6.54 -11.91
C TYR A 109 6.41 8.05 -12.13
N TYR A 110 6.38 8.81 -11.05
CA TYR A 110 6.30 10.27 -11.15
C TYR A 110 7.54 10.88 -11.78
N GLN A 111 8.71 10.32 -11.54
CA GLN A 111 9.92 10.80 -12.18
C GLN A 111 9.87 10.59 -13.71
N GLN A 112 9.36 9.44 -14.13
CA GLN A 112 9.21 9.15 -15.55
C GLN A 112 8.20 10.09 -16.20
N GLU A 113 7.08 10.37 -15.52
CA GLU A 113 6.07 11.29 -16.03
C GLU A 113 6.64 12.69 -16.21
N VAL A 114 7.39 13.17 -15.22
CA VAL A 114 8.03 14.50 -15.32
C VAL A 114 9.01 14.56 -16.46
N GLN A 115 9.85 13.56 -16.61
CA GLN A 115 10.82 13.52 -17.71
C GLN A 115 10.14 13.47 -19.06
N HIS A 116 9.08 12.69 -19.18
CA HIS A 116 8.32 12.60 -20.42
C HIS A 116 7.73 13.97 -20.78
N ASP A 117 7.14 14.65 -19.82
CA ASP A 117 6.55 15.97 -20.06
C ASP A 117 7.60 17.00 -20.45
N MET A 118 8.79 16.93 -19.84
CA MET A 118 9.85 17.90 -20.13
C MET A 118 10.52 17.69 -21.50
N TYR A 119 10.68 16.45 -21.92
CA TYR A 119 11.45 16.12 -23.11
C TYR A 119 10.59 15.64 -24.26
N GLY A 120 9.45 15.08 -24.00
CA GLY A 120 8.56 14.56 -25.05
C GLY A 120 7.47 15.53 -25.41
N GLY A 121 6.87 16.17 -24.45
CA GLY A 121 5.75 17.07 -24.63
C GLY A 121 6.12 18.38 -25.32
N GLY A 122 7.38 18.77 -25.24
CA GLY A 122 7.85 20.01 -25.83
C GLY A 122 8.11 19.94 -27.31
N ILE A 123 7.94 18.79 -27.86
CA ILE A 123 8.14 18.60 -29.31
C ILE A 123 6.80 18.63 -30.01
#